data_ae6d61323064f3e653fbbc86fe3234de
#
_entry.id   ae6d61323064f3e653fbbc86fe3234de
#
_cell.length_a   1.000
_cell.length_b   1.000
_cell.length_c   1.000
_cell.angle_alpha   90.00
_cell.angle_beta   90.00
_cell.angle_gamma   90.00
#
_symmetry.space_group_name_H-M   'P 1'
#
loop_
_entity.id
_entity.type
_entity.pdbx_description
1 polymer ?
#
loop_
_entity_poly.entity_id
_entity_poly.type
_entity_poly.pdbx_seq_one_letter_code
_entity_poly.pdbx_strand_id
1 'polypeptide(L)'
;MPSPEAVARHPHLAAPQPDGRLRVDLHTHTMWSGDSTTTPDEFAAAIGASGLDVVCITDHNAIDGAVELRDRLACRVIVGEELRTAAGEIIGLFLTERVPMGISHVDAAKAIR
;
A
#
# COMPACT_ATOMS: atom_id res chain seq x y z
N MET A 1 2.89 17.44 1.39
CA MET A 1 1.88 18.25 2.11
C MET A 1 0.49 17.77 1.73
N PRO A 2 -0.43 17.64 2.69
CA PRO A 2 -1.81 17.30 2.37
C PRO A 2 -2.48 18.44 1.57
N SER A 3 -3.48 18.09 0.76
CA SER A 3 -4.25 19.07 0.00
C SER A 3 -5.12 19.92 0.92
N PRO A 4 -5.53 21.13 0.49
CA PRO A 4 -6.46 21.94 1.28
C PRO A 4 -7.77 21.22 1.62
N GLU A 5 -8.29 20.40 0.68
CA GLU A 5 -9.51 19.64 0.89
C GLU A 5 -9.32 18.56 1.96
N ALA A 6 -8.17 17.89 1.96
CA ALA A 6 -7.87 16.87 2.96
C ALA A 6 -7.75 17.51 4.36
N VAL A 7 -7.09 18.67 4.45
CA VAL A 7 -6.96 19.40 5.72
C VAL A 7 -8.32 19.85 6.22
N ALA A 8 -9.21 20.32 5.32
CA ALA A 8 -10.55 20.74 5.71
C ALA A 8 -11.38 19.61 6.33
N ARG A 9 -11.27 18.39 5.77
CA ARG A 9 -11.97 17.20 6.29
C ARG A 9 -11.28 16.58 7.49
N HIS A 10 -9.96 16.70 7.56
CA HIS A 10 -9.12 16.07 8.58
C HIS A 10 -8.07 17.07 9.08
N PRO A 11 -8.48 18.01 9.96
CA PRO A 11 -7.59 19.08 10.40
C PRO A 11 -6.27 18.62 11.01
N HIS A 12 -6.22 17.41 11.57
CA HIS A 12 -5.02 16.85 12.14
C HIS A 12 -3.90 16.66 11.09
N LEU A 13 -4.25 16.59 9.80
CA LEU A 13 -3.25 16.46 8.73
C LEU A 13 -2.43 17.73 8.52
N ALA A 14 -2.92 18.89 8.98
CA ALA A 14 -2.20 20.16 8.87
C ALA A 14 -1.05 20.24 9.86
N ALA A 15 -1.10 19.52 10.97
CA ALA A 15 -0.09 19.59 12.02
C ALA A 15 1.08 18.67 11.70
N PRO A 16 2.34 19.14 11.85
CA PRO A 16 3.49 18.25 11.77
C PRO A 16 3.39 17.15 12.82
N GLN A 17 3.88 15.95 12.49
CA GLN A 17 3.93 14.87 13.45
C GLN A 17 5.01 15.18 14.49
N PRO A 18 4.68 15.12 15.80
CA PRO A 18 5.70 15.28 16.84
C PRO A 18 6.68 14.11 16.76
N ASP A 19 7.93 14.36 17.21
CA ASP A 19 8.98 13.34 17.31
C ASP A 19 9.36 12.69 15.97
N GLY A 20 9.08 13.35 14.84
CA GLY A 20 9.41 12.81 13.53
C GLY A 20 8.59 11.60 13.12
N ARG A 21 7.44 11.34 13.77
CA ARG A 21 6.58 10.22 13.40
C ARG A 21 6.02 10.40 12.00
N LEU A 22 5.78 9.26 11.34
CA LEU A 22 5.25 9.22 9.99
C LEU A 22 3.81 8.68 10.01
N ARG A 23 3.02 9.14 9.03
CA ARG A 23 1.69 8.57 8.77
C ARG A 23 1.86 7.47 7.74
N VAL A 24 1.52 6.24 8.12
CA VAL A 24 1.71 5.06 7.28
C VAL A 24 0.40 4.32 7.13
N ASP A 25 0.03 3.96 5.89
CA ASP A 25 -1.04 3.00 5.64
C ASP A 25 -0.40 1.67 5.23
N LEU A 26 -0.68 0.63 6.00
CA LEU A 26 -0.06 -0.69 5.84
C LEU A 26 -0.83 -1.62 4.92
N HIS A 27 -2.02 -1.22 4.43
CA HIS A 27 -2.90 -2.14 3.72
C HIS A 27 -3.78 -1.39 2.73
N THR A 28 -3.37 -1.37 1.45
CA THR A 28 -4.14 -0.71 0.38
C THR A 28 -4.20 -1.59 -0.85
N HIS A 29 -5.25 -1.39 -1.66
CA HIS A 29 -5.46 -2.13 -2.89
C HIS A 29 -5.67 -1.20 -4.07
N THR A 30 -5.22 -1.66 -5.26
CA THR A 30 -5.40 -0.97 -6.54
C THR A 30 -6.21 -1.84 -7.49
N MET A 31 -6.39 -1.38 -8.73
CA MET A 31 -7.14 -2.15 -9.74
C MET A 31 -6.47 -3.47 -10.15
N TRP A 32 -5.19 -3.66 -9.83
CA TRP A 32 -4.52 -4.96 -10.04
C TRP A 32 -4.98 -6.01 -9.03
N SER A 33 -5.62 -5.59 -7.94
CA SER A 33 -6.29 -6.49 -7.02
C SER A 33 -7.69 -6.79 -7.54
N GLY A 34 -8.12 -8.05 -7.49
CA GLY A 34 -9.43 -8.43 -8.04
C GLY A 34 -10.63 -7.82 -7.33
N ASP A 35 -10.42 -7.19 -6.19
CA ASP A 35 -11.48 -6.62 -5.35
C ASP A 35 -11.54 -5.08 -5.39
N SER A 36 -10.74 -4.44 -6.25
CA SER A 36 -10.71 -2.98 -6.33
C SER A 36 -10.75 -2.52 -7.79
N THR A 37 -11.36 -1.37 -8.02
CA THR A 37 -11.41 -0.72 -9.33
C THR A 37 -10.64 0.59 -9.36
N THR A 38 -9.90 0.90 -8.31
CA THR A 38 -9.15 2.15 -8.20
C THR A 38 -8.00 2.17 -9.20
N THR A 39 -8.07 3.10 -10.15
CA THR A 39 -7.05 3.28 -11.18
C THR A 39 -5.78 3.91 -10.59
N PRO A 40 -4.62 3.82 -11.29
CA PRO A 40 -3.41 4.50 -10.85
C PRO A 40 -3.60 6.00 -10.61
N ASP A 41 -4.31 6.67 -11.49
CA ASP A 41 -4.56 8.10 -11.37
C ASP A 41 -5.43 8.43 -10.15
N GLU A 42 -6.49 7.64 -9.94
CA GLU A 42 -7.36 7.80 -8.77
C GLU A 42 -6.59 7.54 -7.47
N PHE A 43 -5.77 6.50 -7.47
CA PHE A 43 -4.96 6.15 -6.31
C PHE A 43 -3.96 7.27 -5.99
N ALA A 44 -3.26 7.78 -7.01
CA ALA A 44 -2.31 8.87 -6.85
C ALA A 44 -2.98 10.13 -6.29
N ALA A 45 -4.18 10.46 -6.79
CA ALA A 45 -4.94 11.60 -6.31
C ALA A 45 -5.36 11.43 -4.85
N ALA A 46 -5.83 10.25 -4.49
CA ALA A 46 -6.24 9.95 -3.12
C ALA A 46 -5.07 10.02 -2.14
N ILE A 47 -3.93 9.45 -2.52
CA ILE A 47 -2.72 9.50 -1.70
C ILE A 47 -2.24 10.94 -1.54
N GLY A 48 -2.24 11.72 -2.62
CA GLY A 48 -1.86 13.14 -2.56
C GLY A 48 -2.75 13.94 -1.61
N ALA A 49 -4.04 13.58 -1.50
CA ALA A 49 -4.99 14.24 -0.63
C ALA A 49 -4.95 13.71 0.81
N SER A 50 -4.35 12.55 1.05
CA SER A 50 -4.43 11.86 2.35
C SER A 50 -3.49 12.40 3.42
N GLY A 51 -2.38 13.01 3.01
CA GLY A 51 -1.33 13.40 3.95
C GLY A 51 -0.45 12.25 4.42
N LEU A 52 -0.53 11.09 3.77
CA LEU A 52 0.33 9.95 4.10
C LEU A 52 1.78 10.22 3.73
N ASP A 53 2.69 9.79 4.58
CA ASP A 53 4.13 9.83 4.32
C ASP A 53 4.61 8.55 3.65
N VAL A 54 3.99 7.42 3.97
CA VAL A 54 4.33 6.10 3.45
C VAL A 54 3.04 5.33 3.18
N VAL A 55 2.97 4.63 2.05
CA VAL A 55 1.87 3.73 1.72
C VAL A 55 2.40 2.36 1.35
N CYS A 56 1.82 1.32 1.93
CA CYS A 56 2.08 -0.06 1.53
C CYS A 56 0.97 -0.49 0.57
N ILE A 57 1.34 -0.80 -0.66
CA ILE A 57 0.38 -1.29 -1.66
C ILE A 57 0.43 -2.81 -1.62
N THR A 58 -0.70 -3.42 -1.23
CA THR A 58 -0.78 -4.84 -0.88
C THR A 58 -1.91 -5.52 -1.64
N ASP A 59 -1.86 -5.44 -2.98
CA ASP A 59 -2.87 -6.06 -3.83
C ASP A 59 -2.92 -7.57 -3.64
N HIS A 60 -4.09 -8.16 -3.88
CA HIS A 60 -4.24 -9.61 -3.83
C HIS A 60 -3.40 -10.26 -4.94
N ASN A 61 -2.46 -11.10 -4.53
CA ASN A 61 -1.70 -12.00 -5.42
C ASN A 61 -0.96 -11.30 -6.56
N ALA A 62 -0.61 -10.03 -6.40
CA ALA A 62 0.09 -9.25 -7.42
C ALA A 62 0.90 -8.13 -6.76
N ILE A 63 2.00 -7.76 -7.38
CA ILE A 63 2.80 -6.59 -6.96
C ILE A 63 2.85 -5.53 -8.06
N ASP A 64 2.19 -5.77 -9.19
CA ASP A 64 2.26 -4.91 -10.38
C ASP A 64 1.84 -3.47 -10.08
N GLY A 65 0.77 -3.29 -9.30
CA GLY A 65 0.31 -1.96 -8.92
C GLY A 65 1.31 -1.20 -8.08
N ALA A 66 1.91 -1.87 -7.11
CA ALA A 66 2.94 -1.26 -6.25
C ALA A 66 4.16 -0.84 -7.06
N VAL A 67 4.62 -1.71 -7.96
CA VAL A 67 5.78 -1.43 -8.82
C VAL A 67 5.49 -0.25 -9.75
N GLU A 68 4.30 -0.23 -10.36
CA GLU A 68 3.89 0.85 -11.26
C GLU A 68 3.78 2.19 -10.52
N LEU A 69 3.19 2.20 -9.34
CA LEU A 69 2.93 3.43 -8.60
C LEU A 69 4.12 3.92 -7.80
N ARG A 70 5.11 3.09 -7.55
CA ARG A 70 6.28 3.44 -6.75
C ARG A 70 6.96 4.72 -7.23
N ASP A 71 7.07 4.90 -8.54
CA ASP A 71 7.74 6.04 -9.15
C ASP A 71 6.78 7.20 -9.47
N ARG A 72 5.48 7.03 -9.22
CA ARG A 72 4.45 8.03 -9.54
C ARG A 72 3.92 8.79 -8.34
N LEU A 73 4.04 8.22 -7.15
CA LEU A 73 3.50 8.84 -5.93
C LEU A 73 4.51 9.77 -5.30
N ALA A 74 4.00 10.85 -4.69
CA ALA A 74 4.84 11.79 -3.95
C ALA A 74 5.32 11.21 -2.62
N CYS A 75 4.57 10.28 -2.03
CA CYS A 75 4.96 9.60 -0.80
C CYS A 75 5.81 8.36 -1.11
N ARG A 76 6.45 7.83 -0.06
CA ARG A 76 7.21 6.59 -0.18
C ARG A 76 6.26 5.40 -0.33
N VAL A 77 6.55 4.54 -1.30
CA VAL A 77 5.78 3.31 -1.54
C VAL A 77 6.58 2.10 -1.06
N ILE A 78 5.93 1.26 -0.27
CA ILE A 78 6.46 -0.04 0.09
C ILE A 78 5.72 -1.08 -0.73
N VAL A 79 6.47 -1.86 -1.50
CA VAL A 79 5.91 -2.93 -2.34
C VAL A 79 5.51 -4.09 -1.44
N GLY A 80 4.24 -4.46 -1.46
CA GLY A 80 3.71 -5.55 -0.70
C GLY A 80 2.73 -6.39 -1.51
N GLU A 81 2.20 -7.41 -0.88
CA GLU A 81 1.24 -8.31 -1.48
C GLU A 81 0.40 -8.94 -0.39
N GLU A 82 -0.92 -8.98 -0.60
CA GLU A 82 -1.82 -9.77 0.25
C GLU A 82 -2.08 -11.09 -0.45
N LEU A 83 -1.36 -12.13 -0.03
CA LEU A 83 -1.44 -13.39 -0.72
C LEU A 83 -2.32 -14.40 0.01
N ARG A 84 -3.09 -15.16 -0.77
CA ARG A 84 -3.90 -16.25 -0.24
C ARG A 84 -3.02 -17.48 -0.05
N THR A 85 -3.06 -18.02 1.17
CA THR A 85 -2.41 -19.29 1.50
C THR A 85 -3.46 -20.36 1.79
N ALA A 86 -3.01 -21.60 2.00
CA ALA A 86 -3.89 -22.70 2.40
C ALA A 86 -4.57 -22.46 3.75
N ALA A 87 -4.02 -21.58 4.59
CA ALA A 87 -4.52 -21.33 5.96
C ALA A 87 -5.05 -19.90 6.16
N GLY A 88 -5.27 -19.14 5.09
CA GLY A 88 -5.76 -17.77 5.17
C GLY A 88 -4.86 -16.81 4.42
N GLU A 89 -5.02 -15.52 4.66
CA GLU A 89 -4.27 -14.48 3.93
C GLU A 89 -3.11 -13.96 4.77
N ILE A 90 -2.01 -13.66 4.09
CA ILE A 90 -0.80 -13.08 4.70
C ILE A 90 -0.42 -11.85 3.88
N ILE A 91 -0.05 -10.77 4.57
CA ILE A 91 0.50 -9.59 3.92
C ILE A 91 2.02 -9.63 4.06
N GLY A 92 2.70 -9.65 2.92
CA GLY A 92 4.15 -9.48 2.86
C GLY A 92 4.49 -8.05 2.49
N LEU A 93 5.52 -7.50 3.14
CA LEU A 93 5.99 -6.14 2.88
C LEU A 93 7.45 -6.17 2.42
N PHE A 94 7.88 -5.07 1.77
CA PHE A 94 9.25 -4.92 1.26
C PHE A 94 9.63 -6.01 0.26
N LEU A 95 8.68 -6.39 -0.60
CA LEU A 95 8.91 -7.45 -1.58
C LEU A 95 9.69 -6.92 -2.78
N THR A 96 10.55 -7.79 -3.33
CA THR A 96 11.27 -7.53 -4.58
C THR A 96 10.68 -8.30 -5.74
N GLU A 97 9.88 -9.33 -5.45
CA GLU A 97 9.20 -10.15 -6.45
C GLU A 97 7.89 -10.67 -5.89
N ARG A 98 7.00 -11.08 -6.78
CA ARG A 98 5.71 -11.65 -6.42
C ARG A 98 5.91 -13.00 -5.72
N VAL A 99 5.15 -13.20 -4.63
CA VAL A 99 5.09 -14.50 -3.94
C VAL A 99 3.90 -15.29 -4.52
N PRO A 100 4.08 -16.57 -4.92
CA PRO A 100 2.99 -17.37 -5.48
C PRO A 100 1.86 -17.59 -4.48
N MET A 101 0.60 -17.49 -4.96
CA MET A 101 -0.57 -17.81 -4.15
C MET A 101 -0.78 -19.32 -4.05
N GLY A 102 -1.58 -19.74 -3.07
CA GLY A 102 -2.00 -21.13 -2.92
C GLY A 102 -0.98 -22.05 -2.24
N ILE A 103 0.16 -21.54 -1.88
CA ILE A 103 1.17 -22.29 -1.10
C ILE A 103 0.80 -22.28 0.39
N SER A 104 1.48 -23.09 1.18
CA SER A 104 1.24 -23.10 2.62
C SER A 104 1.64 -21.77 3.25
N HIS A 105 1.03 -21.45 4.39
CA HIS A 105 1.38 -20.22 5.11
C HIS A 105 2.85 -20.22 5.56
N VAL A 106 3.42 -21.39 5.84
CA VAL A 106 4.83 -21.52 6.22
C VAL A 106 5.75 -21.21 5.03
N ASP A 107 5.44 -21.78 3.86
CA ASP A 107 6.22 -21.51 2.64
C ASP A 107 6.08 -20.06 2.21
N ALA A 108 4.88 -19.47 2.36
CA ALA A 108 4.67 -18.07 2.07
C ALA A 108 5.52 -17.17 2.99
N ALA A 109 5.53 -17.45 4.28
CA ALA A 109 6.34 -16.70 5.24
C ALA A 109 7.84 -16.78 4.92
N LYS A 110 8.30 -17.96 4.51
CA LYS A 110 9.71 -18.14 4.08
C LYS A 110 10.02 -17.35 2.82
N ALA A 111 9.11 -17.34 1.85
CA ALA A 111 9.30 -16.62 0.60
C ALA A 111 9.33 -15.09 0.79
N ILE A 112 8.59 -14.57 1.77
CA ILE A 112 8.53 -13.14 2.08
C ILE A 112 9.82 -12.67 2.74
N ARG A 113 10.48 -13.49 3.48
CA ARG A 113 11.68 -13.11 4.27
C ARG A 113 12.88 -12.73 3.38
#